data_55d6785e1ec0c9ed71d01b9c529ca523
#
_entry.id   55d6785e1ec0c9ed71d01b9c529ca523
#
_cell.length_a   1.000
_cell.length_b   1.000
_cell.length_c   1.000
_cell.angle_alpha   90.00
_cell.angle_beta   90.00
_cell.angle_gamma   90.00
#
_symmetry.space_group_name_H-M   'P 1'
#
loop_
_entity.id
_entity.type
_entity.pdbx_description
1 polymer ?
#
loop_
_entity_poly.entity_id
_entity_poly.type
_entity_poly.pdbx_seq_one_letter_code
_entity_poly.pdbx_strand_id
1 'polypeptide(L)'
;TTMPREWSDRIADRLAMFGFNLVRLHHHDGETVIGGDARRLHKEKLDRMDYLIAALAKRGIYTTTDIYVSRKFPAGVIPEHPEPLKNYEDYKVLFLLYDSVCDEFLHYMREILSHTNPYTGFQWKDDPAIVSISLLNENSCTTQWNRNPKLAKVFLERFQQFCRERNLQAEGGSANPAFRDFLDGLYRKRLEQIRAELRKIGCNKPVTDQNFQRGTFLALQREACDYVDIHLYHDHPVRVGEKMRRFLQRSAIPLGVEVPGACFPERLIDKPFAISEIEYCTANDFRAEHAALLGTYAALQNWDMVIQ
;
A
#
# COMPACT_ATOMS: atom_id res chain seq x y z
N THR A 1 -4.82 6.36 -13.68
CA THR A 1 -5.96 5.42 -13.52
C THR A 1 -7.29 5.98 -14.01
N THR A 2 -7.48 7.28 -14.04
CA THR A 2 -8.72 7.92 -14.49
C THR A 2 -8.62 8.45 -15.93
N MET A 3 -8.07 7.66 -16.82
CA MET A 3 -7.84 8.01 -18.24
C MET A 3 -9.13 8.01 -19.07
N PRO A 4 -9.16 8.64 -20.27
CA PRO A 4 -10.28 8.55 -21.20
C PRO A 4 -10.55 7.09 -21.62
N ARG A 5 -11.82 6.74 -21.91
CA ARG A 5 -12.23 5.35 -22.24
C ARG A 5 -11.48 4.76 -23.44
N GLU A 6 -11.27 5.56 -24.47
CA GLU A 6 -10.51 5.12 -25.67
C GLU A 6 -9.07 4.69 -25.36
N TRP A 7 -8.46 5.30 -24.35
CA TRP A 7 -7.14 4.91 -23.87
C TRP A 7 -7.20 3.63 -23.03
N SER A 8 -8.27 3.44 -22.27
CA SER A 8 -8.48 2.23 -21.48
C SER A 8 -8.52 0.98 -22.35
N ASP A 9 -9.26 1.02 -23.47
CA ASP A 9 -9.30 -0.09 -24.42
C ASP A 9 -7.94 -0.37 -25.05
N ARG A 10 -7.26 0.67 -25.54
CA ARG A 10 -5.92 0.53 -26.15
C ARG A 10 -4.88 -0.03 -25.18
N ILE A 11 -4.91 0.41 -23.92
CA ILE A 11 -4.00 -0.09 -22.89
C ILE A 11 -4.31 -1.53 -22.56
N ALA A 12 -5.59 -1.89 -22.39
CA ALA A 12 -5.99 -3.25 -22.11
C ALA A 12 -5.62 -4.22 -23.25
N ASP A 13 -5.80 -3.80 -24.52
CA ASP A 13 -5.35 -4.57 -25.71
C ASP A 13 -3.84 -4.78 -25.68
N ARG A 14 -3.09 -3.73 -25.40
CA ARG A 14 -1.64 -3.79 -25.38
C ARG A 14 -1.11 -4.66 -24.26
N LEU A 15 -1.66 -4.55 -23.05
CA LEU A 15 -1.30 -5.40 -21.92
C LEU A 15 -1.59 -6.88 -22.21
N ALA A 16 -2.77 -7.18 -22.76
CA ALA A 16 -3.12 -8.54 -23.17
C ALA A 16 -2.14 -9.08 -24.25
N MET A 17 -1.77 -8.27 -25.24
CA MET A 17 -0.81 -8.64 -26.29
C MET A 17 0.57 -8.98 -25.70
N PHE A 18 1.00 -8.31 -24.64
CA PHE A 18 2.26 -8.60 -23.94
C PHE A 18 2.15 -9.71 -22.90
N GLY A 19 0.96 -10.30 -22.70
CA GLY A 19 0.75 -11.40 -21.76
C GLY A 19 0.58 -10.98 -20.30
N PHE A 20 0.36 -9.69 -20.02
CA PHE A 20 0.02 -9.27 -18.69
C PHE A 20 -1.38 -9.77 -18.30
N ASN A 21 -1.51 -10.32 -17.11
CA ASN A 21 -2.76 -10.85 -16.56
C ASN A 21 -3.24 -10.15 -15.30
N LEU A 22 -2.50 -9.15 -14.83
CA LEU A 22 -2.83 -8.39 -13.63
C LEU A 22 -2.38 -6.93 -13.76
N VAL A 23 -3.20 -6.01 -13.27
CA VAL A 23 -2.91 -4.57 -13.17
C VAL A 23 -3.20 -4.08 -11.76
N ARG A 24 -2.30 -3.31 -11.18
CA ARG A 24 -2.54 -2.61 -9.92
C ARG A 24 -3.09 -1.22 -10.17
N LEU A 25 -4.27 -0.95 -9.60
CA LEU A 25 -4.89 0.38 -9.63
C LEU A 25 -4.31 1.21 -8.48
N HIS A 26 -3.44 2.14 -8.82
CA HIS A 26 -2.62 2.90 -7.89
C HIS A 26 -2.87 4.40 -7.99
N HIS A 27 -2.66 5.17 -6.92
CA HIS A 27 -2.84 6.64 -6.84
C HIS A 27 -4.24 7.16 -7.23
N HIS A 28 -5.28 6.35 -7.13
CA HIS A 28 -6.62 6.79 -7.47
C HIS A 28 -7.35 7.49 -6.30
N ASP A 29 -6.95 7.23 -5.07
CA ASP A 29 -7.59 7.72 -3.84
C ASP A 29 -7.72 9.25 -3.77
N GLY A 30 -6.76 9.99 -4.33
CA GLY A 30 -6.83 11.44 -4.46
C GLY A 30 -7.65 11.94 -5.66
N GLU A 31 -7.81 11.12 -6.71
CA GLU A 31 -8.52 11.48 -7.93
C GLU A 31 -10.02 11.17 -7.86
N THR A 32 -10.39 10.10 -7.16
CA THR A 32 -11.78 9.62 -7.04
C THR A 32 -12.62 10.37 -6.01
N VAL A 33 -12.03 11.32 -5.29
CA VAL A 33 -12.72 12.19 -4.33
C VAL A 33 -12.61 13.66 -4.72
N ILE A 34 -13.59 14.46 -4.29
CA ILE A 34 -13.60 15.91 -4.52
C ILE A 34 -12.99 16.60 -3.31
N GLY A 35 -11.86 17.29 -3.54
CA GLY A 35 -11.20 18.08 -2.49
C GLY A 35 -10.63 17.27 -1.33
N GLY A 36 -10.35 15.97 -1.55
CA GLY A 36 -9.81 15.09 -0.51
C GLY A 36 -10.86 14.53 0.47
N ASP A 37 -12.12 14.90 0.34
CA ASP A 37 -13.21 14.45 1.22
C ASP A 37 -13.81 13.13 0.71
N ALA A 38 -13.63 12.07 1.46
CA ALA A 38 -14.14 10.74 1.13
C ALA A 38 -15.68 10.66 0.99
N ARG A 39 -16.41 11.61 1.56
CA ARG A 39 -17.88 11.69 1.44
C ARG A 39 -18.34 12.25 0.10
N ARG A 40 -17.41 12.71 -0.74
CA ARG A 40 -17.68 13.39 -2.01
C ARG A 40 -16.94 12.69 -3.15
N LEU A 41 -17.46 11.54 -3.61
CA LEU A 41 -16.88 10.82 -4.73
C LEU A 41 -16.99 11.62 -6.04
N HIS A 42 -15.92 11.60 -6.83
CA HIS A 42 -15.85 12.25 -8.13
C HIS A 42 -16.40 11.30 -9.21
N LYS A 43 -17.70 11.42 -9.51
CA LYS A 43 -18.44 10.48 -10.39
C LYS A 43 -17.75 10.23 -11.74
N GLU A 44 -17.27 11.28 -12.43
CA GLU A 44 -16.63 11.12 -13.73
C GLU A 44 -15.31 10.36 -13.64
N LYS A 45 -14.49 10.62 -12.62
CA LYS A 45 -13.22 9.93 -12.42
C LYS A 45 -13.44 8.46 -12.07
N LEU A 46 -14.43 8.20 -11.24
CA LEU A 46 -14.83 6.85 -10.87
C LEU A 46 -15.38 6.07 -12.07
N ASP A 47 -16.25 6.68 -12.88
CA ASP A 47 -16.75 6.09 -14.13
C ASP A 47 -15.62 5.70 -15.09
N ARG A 48 -14.60 6.54 -15.26
CA ARG A 48 -13.44 6.21 -16.09
C ARG A 48 -12.65 5.02 -15.55
N MET A 49 -12.52 4.93 -14.24
CA MET A 49 -11.83 3.82 -13.57
C MET A 49 -12.64 2.52 -13.67
N ASP A 50 -13.96 2.59 -13.49
CA ASP A 50 -14.88 1.48 -13.72
C ASP A 50 -14.78 0.93 -15.15
N TYR A 51 -14.71 1.84 -16.13
CA TYR A 51 -14.54 1.45 -17.52
C TYR A 51 -13.19 0.75 -17.75
N LEU A 52 -12.11 1.23 -17.15
CA LEU A 52 -10.80 0.57 -17.24
C LEU A 52 -10.85 -0.85 -16.66
N ILE A 53 -11.44 -1.02 -15.48
CA ILE A 53 -11.61 -2.35 -14.86
C ILE A 53 -12.37 -3.30 -15.81
N ALA A 54 -13.47 -2.84 -16.38
CA ALA A 54 -14.27 -3.63 -17.32
C ALA A 54 -13.51 -3.95 -18.61
N ALA A 55 -12.74 -3.00 -19.15
CA ALA A 55 -11.91 -3.20 -20.33
C ALA A 55 -10.80 -4.23 -20.12
N LEU A 56 -10.17 -4.21 -18.95
CA LEU A 56 -9.18 -5.20 -18.52
C LEU A 56 -9.82 -6.59 -18.35
N ALA A 57 -10.94 -6.66 -17.61
CA ALA A 57 -11.66 -7.90 -17.36
C ALA A 57 -12.09 -8.62 -18.64
N LYS A 58 -12.57 -7.88 -19.67
CA LYS A 58 -12.92 -8.42 -20.99
C LYS A 58 -11.74 -9.13 -21.70
N ARG A 59 -10.52 -8.81 -21.31
CA ARG A 59 -9.28 -9.37 -21.89
C ARG A 59 -8.61 -10.39 -20.96
N GLY A 60 -9.32 -10.81 -19.89
CA GLY A 60 -8.79 -11.76 -18.92
C GLY A 60 -7.72 -11.18 -17.99
N ILE A 61 -7.66 -9.86 -17.86
CA ILE A 61 -6.72 -9.16 -16.99
C ILE A 61 -7.42 -8.79 -15.70
N TYR A 62 -6.90 -9.29 -14.60
CA TYR A 62 -7.36 -8.98 -13.26
C TYR A 62 -6.85 -7.63 -12.77
N THR A 63 -7.42 -7.14 -11.69
CA THR A 63 -6.96 -5.92 -11.01
C THR A 63 -6.76 -6.15 -9.53
N THR A 64 -5.82 -5.43 -8.93
CA THR A 64 -5.74 -5.20 -7.49
C THR A 64 -5.80 -3.70 -7.22
N THR A 65 -6.19 -3.28 -6.03
CA THR A 65 -6.38 -1.86 -5.73
C THR A 65 -5.85 -1.49 -4.36
N ASP A 66 -5.38 -0.25 -4.23
CA ASP A 66 -5.02 0.35 -2.95
C ASP A 66 -6.17 1.18 -2.41
N ILE A 67 -6.36 1.18 -1.09
CA ILE A 67 -7.35 2.05 -0.45
C ILE A 67 -6.77 3.44 -0.18
N TYR A 68 -5.53 3.51 0.29
CA TYR A 68 -4.85 4.77 0.53
C TYR A 68 -3.44 4.77 -0.05
N VAL A 69 -3.12 5.79 -0.84
CA VAL A 69 -1.78 5.99 -1.41
C VAL A 69 -1.26 7.39 -1.09
N SER A 70 -1.92 8.42 -1.58
CA SER A 70 -1.39 9.78 -1.56
C SER A 70 -2.44 10.88 -1.43
N ARG A 71 -3.65 10.53 -1.00
CA ARG A 71 -4.73 11.51 -0.83
C ARG A 71 -4.32 12.59 0.17
N LYS A 72 -4.56 13.85 -0.21
CA LYS A 72 -4.34 15.02 0.63
C LYS A 72 -5.66 15.43 1.26
N PHE A 73 -5.59 15.97 2.45
CA PHE A 73 -6.78 16.40 3.21
C PHE A 73 -6.78 17.91 3.38
N PRO A 74 -7.90 18.59 3.07
CA PRO A 74 -8.06 20.00 3.38
C PRO A 74 -8.14 20.21 4.91
N ALA A 75 -8.02 21.49 5.33
CA ALA A 75 -8.19 21.86 6.71
C ALA A 75 -9.56 21.40 7.26
N GLY A 76 -9.57 20.92 8.50
CA GLY A 76 -10.80 20.57 9.22
C GLY A 76 -11.41 19.22 8.88
N VAL A 77 -10.82 18.41 7.98
CA VAL A 77 -11.27 17.03 7.72
C VAL A 77 -10.81 16.08 8.84
N ILE A 78 -9.63 16.30 9.37
CA ILE A 78 -9.07 15.55 10.50
C ILE A 78 -9.11 16.47 11.73
N PRO A 79 -9.98 16.19 12.72
CA PRO A 79 -10.14 17.06 13.89
C PRO A 79 -8.85 17.29 14.69
N GLU A 80 -8.03 16.26 14.84
CA GLU A 80 -6.77 16.32 15.59
C GLU A 80 -5.63 16.98 14.78
N HIS A 81 -5.87 17.26 13.49
CA HIS A 81 -4.93 17.97 12.62
C HIS A 81 -5.68 19.07 11.85
N PRO A 82 -5.94 20.23 12.47
CA PRO A 82 -6.78 21.29 11.87
C PRO A 82 -6.18 21.91 10.61
N GLU A 83 -4.85 21.86 10.45
CA GLU A 83 -4.15 22.32 9.27
C GLU A 83 -4.30 21.34 8.08
N PRO A 84 -4.16 21.82 6.84
CA PRO A 84 -4.21 20.93 5.69
C PRO A 84 -3.11 19.87 5.75
N LEU A 85 -3.48 18.60 5.63
CA LEU A 85 -2.54 17.50 5.59
C LEU A 85 -2.03 17.28 4.16
N LYS A 86 -0.85 17.80 3.87
CA LYS A 86 -0.22 17.75 2.53
C LYS A 86 0.74 16.58 2.37
N ASN A 87 1.27 16.08 3.48
CA ASN A 87 2.22 14.97 3.51
C ASN A 87 1.47 13.66 3.80
N TYR A 88 1.39 12.79 2.80
CA TYR A 88 0.73 11.49 2.92
C TYR A 88 1.39 10.56 3.95
N GLU A 89 2.68 10.75 4.24
CA GLU A 89 3.36 9.97 5.28
C GLU A 89 2.87 10.33 6.69
N ASP A 90 2.55 11.60 6.93
CA ASP A 90 1.99 12.01 8.22
C ASP A 90 0.59 11.41 8.43
N TYR A 91 -0.19 11.21 7.35
CA TYR A 91 -1.47 10.52 7.43
C TYR A 91 -1.33 9.09 7.98
N LYS A 92 -0.34 8.33 7.50
CA LYS A 92 -0.09 6.95 7.95
C LYS A 92 0.18 6.89 9.46
N VAL A 93 0.92 7.86 9.98
CA VAL A 93 1.21 7.99 11.42
C VAL A 93 -0.03 8.43 12.21
N LEU A 94 -0.78 9.40 11.70
CA LEU A 94 -2.05 9.84 12.30
C LEU A 94 -3.10 8.73 12.32
N PHE A 95 -3.18 7.91 11.25
CA PHE A 95 -4.05 6.75 11.16
C PHE A 95 -3.81 5.77 12.32
N LEU A 96 -2.56 5.56 12.71
CA LEU A 96 -2.23 4.70 13.83
C LEU A 96 -2.68 5.31 15.17
N LEU A 97 -2.57 6.64 15.32
CA LEU A 97 -2.85 7.34 16.56
C LEU A 97 -4.34 7.62 16.82
N TYR A 98 -5.08 8.08 15.80
CA TYR A 98 -6.39 8.69 16.00
C TYR A 98 -7.52 7.89 15.38
N ASP A 99 -8.59 7.67 16.16
CA ASP A 99 -9.76 6.92 15.69
C ASP A 99 -10.50 7.68 14.57
N SER A 100 -10.57 9.01 14.64
CA SER A 100 -11.15 9.86 13.58
C SER A 100 -10.49 9.66 12.21
N VAL A 101 -9.16 9.48 12.16
CA VAL A 101 -8.42 9.22 10.92
C VAL A 101 -8.70 7.80 10.42
N CYS A 102 -8.80 6.83 11.34
CA CYS A 102 -9.22 5.49 11.00
C CYS A 102 -10.66 5.46 10.45
N ASP A 103 -11.58 6.19 11.08
CA ASP A 103 -12.99 6.27 10.64
C ASP A 103 -13.11 6.88 9.25
N GLU A 104 -12.28 7.87 8.92
CA GLU A 104 -12.20 8.46 7.59
C GLU A 104 -11.71 7.44 6.55
N PHE A 105 -10.66 6.67 6.89
CA PHE A 105 -10.16 5.57 6.06
C PHE A 105 -11.25 4.51 5.82
N LEU A 106 -11.91 4.06 6.88
CA LEU A 106 -12.99 3.06 6.81
C LEU A 106 -14.17 3.56 5.99
N HIS A 107 -14.49 4.86 6.08
CA HIS A 107 -15.53 5.46 5.27
C HIS A 107 -15.19 5.38 3.78
N TYR A 108 -13.99 5.82 3.38
CA TYR A 108 -13.57 5.74 1.98
C TYR A 108 -13.53 4.29 1.47
N MET A 109 -12.96 3.40 2.26
CA MET A 109 -12.90 1.97 1.92
C MET A 109 -14.30 1.39 1.66
N ARG A 110 -15.26 1.68 2.54
CA ARG A 110 -16.66 1.25 2.36
C ARG A 110 -17.27 1.83 1.10
N GLU A 111 -17.15 3.13 0.87
CA GLU A 111 -17.72 3.80 -0.29
C GLU A 111 -17.19 3.23 -1.61
N ILE A 112 -15.88 3.04 -1.73
CA ILE A 112 -15.27 2.54 -2.97
C ILE A 112 -15.55 1.05 -3.18
N LEU A 113 -15.48 0.21 -2.15
CA LEU A 113 -15.71 -1.22 -2.27
C LEU A 113 -17.20 -1.59 -2.47
N SER A 114 -18.12 -0.78 -1.95
CA SER A 114 -19.58 -0.96 -2.16
C SER A 114 -20.09 -0.26 -3.42
N HIS A 115 -19.24 0.50 -4.11
CA HIS A 115 -19.60 1.11 -5.38
C HIS A 115 -19.86 0.04 -6.44
N THR A 116 -20.97 0.19 -7.19
CA THR A 116 -21.32 -0.69 -8.30
C THR A 116 -20.70 -0.18 -9.59
N ASN A 117 -19.83 -0.96 -10.20
CA ASN A 117 -19.29 -0.68 -11.52
C ASN A 117 -20.41 -0.85 -12.58
N PRO A 118 -20.81 0.21 -13.29
CA PRO A 118 -21.93 0.13 -14.24
C PRO A 118 -21.61 -0.72 -15.48
N TYR A 119 -20.36 -1.05 -15.73
CA TYR A 119 -19.93 -1.82 -16.91
C TYR A 119 -19.80 -3.32 -16.64
N THR A 120 -19.50 -3.71 -15.39
CA THR A 120 -19.45 -5.12 -14.96
C THR A 120 -20.72 -5.57 -14.24
N GLY A 121 -21.48 -4.63 -13.67
CA GLY A 121 -22.67 -4.88 -12.88
C GLY A 121 -22.38 -5.33 -11.44
N PHE A 122 -21.12 -5.47 -11.06
CA PHE A 122 -20.71 -5.88 -9.71
C PHE A 122 -20.34 -4.69 -8.83
N GLN A 123 -20.55 -4.83 -7.53
CA GLN A 123 -19.84 -3.99 -6.58
C GLN A 123 -18.36 -4.40 -6.57
N TRP A 124 -17.45 -3.43 -6.34
CA TRP A 124 -16.00 -3.73 -6.37
C TRP A 124 -15.60 -4.86 -5.42
N LYS A 125 -16.23 -4.94 -4.25
CA LYS A 125 -16.01 -6.03 -3.30
C LYS A 125 -16.41 -7.41 -3.82
N ASP A 126 -17.32 -7.48 -4.76
CA ASP A 126 -17.89 -8.72 -5.33
C ASP A 126 -17.37 -8.98 -6.76
N ASP A 127 -16.71 -8.00 -7.40
CA ASP A 127 -16.22 -8.11 -8.78
C ASP A 127 -15.10 -9.16 -8.86
N PRO A 128 -15.27 -10.27 -9.60
CA PRO A 128 -14.26 -11.31 -9.72
C PRO A 128 -12.98 -10.83 -10.40
N ALA A 129 -13.03 -9.73 -11.14
CA ALA A 129 -11.85 -9.13 -11.77
C ALA A 129 -10.97 -8.37 -10.77
N ILE A 130 -11.48 -7.99 -9.61
CA ILE A 130 -10.69 -7.38 -8.53
C ILE A 130 -10.29 -8.48 -7.56
N VAL A 131 -9.01 -8.88 -7.55
CA VAL A 131 -8.57 -10.09 -6.85
C VAL A 131 -8.08 -9.86 -5.42
N SER A 132 -7.60 -8.67 -5.10
CA SER A 132 -7.06 -8.35 -3.76
C SER A 132 -7.06 -6.85 -3.48
N ILE A 133 -6.85 -6.50 -2.22
CA ILE A 133 -6.83 -5.13 -1.72
C ILE A 133 -5.53 -4.89 -0.94
N SER A 134 -4.81 -3.83 -1.30
CA SER A 134 -3.74 -3.26 -0.48
C SER A 134 -4.34 -2.13 0.38
N LEU A 135 -4.08 -2.14 1.68
CA LEU A 135 -4.72 -1.20 2.61
C LEU A 135 -4.08 0.19 2.52
N LEU A 136 -2.85 0.34 3.00
CA LEU A 136 -2.08 1.57 2.88
C LEU A 136 -0.82 1.30 2.08
N ASN A 137 -0.70 1.95 0.92
CA ASN A 137 0.51 1.84 0.13
C ASN A 137 1.73 2.30 0.92
N GLU A 138 2.79 1.49 0.90
CA GLU A 138 4.05 1.76 1.59
C GLU A 138 3.83 2.18 3.05
N ASN A 139 3.00 1.42 3.76
CA ASN A 139 2.68 1.72 5.15
C ASN A 139 3.94 1.73 6.01
N SER A 140 4.23 2.89 6.57
CA SER A 140 5.41 3.16 7.40
C SER A 140 5.02 3.60 8.82
N CYS A 141 3.75 3.46 9.19
CA CYS A 141 3.19 4.03 10.41
C CYS A 141 3.92 3.60 11.69
N THR A 142 4.38 2.35 11.76
CA THR A 142 5.11 1.82 12.92
C THR A 142 6.61 2.05 12.87
N THR A 143 7.20 2.21 11.69
CA THR A 143 8.63 2.40 11.52
C THR A 143 9.06 3.87 11.47
N GLN A 144 8.15 4.76 11.07
CA GLN A 144 8.36 6.19 10.97
C GLN A 144 7.53 6.99 12.00
N TRP A 145 7.15 6.38 13.10
CA TRP A 145 6.37 6.99 14.17
C TRP A 145 6.96 8.30 14.69
N ASN A 146 8.29 8.47 14.62
CA ASN A 146 9.04 9.64 15.09
C ASN A 146 9.40 10.65 13.98
N ARG A 147 8.89 10.46 12.76
CA ARG A 147 9.16 11.36 11.63
C ARG A 147 8.74 12.80 11.90
N ASN A 148 7.61 12.99 12.54
CA ASN A 148 7.12 14.28 12.97
C ASN A 148 7.33 14.43 14.49
N PRO A 149 8.14 15.41 14.95
CA PRO A 149 8.45 15.57 16.38
C PRO A 149 7.23 15.77 17.27
N LYS A 150 6.17 16.44 16.79
CA LYS A 150 4.92 16.62 17.56
C LYS A 150 4.19 15.29 17.74
N LEU A 151 4.11 14.48 16.68
CA LEU A 151 3.49 13.16 16.75
C LEU A 151 4.33 12.19 17.58
N ALA A 152 5.66 12.24 17.46
CA ALA A 152 6.57 11.44 18.27
C ALA A 152 6.32 11.64 19.79
N LYS A 153 6.10 12.88 20.20
CA LYS A 153 5.74 13.19 21.60
C LYS A 153 4.45 12.47 22.02
N VAL A 154 3.42 12.50 21.17
CA VAL A 154 2.14 11.83 21.45
C VAL A 154 2.34 10.31 21.58
N PHE A 155 3.17 9.68 20.72
CA PHE A 155 3.49 8.26 20.85
C PHE A 155 4.15 7.94 22.18
N LEU A 156 5.12 8.73 22.59
CA LEU A 156 5.82 8.50 23.87
C LEU A 156 4.90 8.69 25.07
N GLU A 157 4.01 9.67 25.05
CA GLU A 157 3.00 9.87 26.09
C GLU A 157 2.04 8.68 26.18
N ARG A 158 1.56 8.18 25.04
CA ARG A 158 0.70 6.98 24.97
C ARG A 158 1.44 5.70 25.38
N PHE A 159 2.73 5.61 25.05
CA PHE A 159 3.56 4.50 25.51
C PHE A 159 3.70 4.49 27.04
N GLN A 160 3.91 5.65 27.66
CA GLN A 160 3.93 5.75 29.12
C GLN A 160 2.61 5.31 29.75
N GLN A 161 1.48 5.66 29.14
CA GLN A 161 0.16 5.18 29.57
C GLN A 161 0.04 3.67 29.42
N PHE A 162 0.43 3.12 28.26
CA PHE A 162 0.46 1.68 28.01
C PHE A 162 1.27 0.91 29.06
N CYS A 163 2.43 1.45 29.45
CA CYS A 163 3.26 0.85 30.51
C CYS A 163 2.56 0.90 31.87
N ARG A 164 1.97 2.04 32.26
CA ARG A 164 1.21 2.14 33.51
C ARG A 164 0.07 1.13 33.59
N GLU A 165 -0.71 0.99 32.53
CA GLU A 165 -1.85 0.07 32.48
C GLU A 165 -1.44 -1.41 32.63
N ARG A 166 -0.18 -1.74 32.31
CA ARG A 166 0.38 -3.12 32.31
C ARG A 166 1.42 -3.37 33.40
N ASN A 167 1.63 -2.39 34.29
CA ASN A 167 2.68 -2.45 35.29
C ASN A 167 4.09 -2.70 34.72
N LEU A 168 4.39 -2.11 33.56
CA LEU A 168 5.69 -2.15 32.89
C LEU A 168 6.50 -0.89 33.19
N GLN A 169 7.83 -1.03 33.16
CA GLN A 169 8.73 0.12 33.26
C GLN A 169 8.70 0.89 31.92
N ALA A 170 8.61 2.23 32.00
CA ALA A 170 8.56 3.08 30.81
C ALA A 170 9.92 3.74 30.46
N GLU A 171 10.94 3.48 31.29
CA GLU A 171 12.28 4.03 31.10
C GLU A 171 12.87 3.58 29.74
N GLY A 172 13.70 4.45 29.17
CA GLY A 172 14.30 4.22 27.85
C GLY A 172 13.42 4.63 26.68
N GLY A 173 12.15 5.00 26.90
CA GLY A 173 11.26 5.45 25.83
C GLY A 173 11.20 4.48 24.67
N SER A 174 11.53 4.92 23.46
CA SER A 174 11.51 4.06 22.24
C SER A 174 12.61 2.98 22.22
N ALA A 175 13.61 3.04 23.07
CA ALA A 175 14.62 1.98 23.22
C ALA A 175 14.11 0.84 24.14
N ASN A 176 13.02 1.05 24.86
CA ASN A 176 12.40 0.01 25.67
C ASN A 176 11.83 -1.11 24.77
N PRO A 177 12.12 -2.39 25.03
CA PRO A 177 11.57 -3.51 24.25
C PRO A 177 10.05 -3.49 24.14
N ALA A 178 9.32 -3.11 25.21
CA ALA A 178 7.87 -3.01 25.20
C ALA A 178 7.31 -1.92 24.24
N PHE A 179 8.16 -1.03 23.73
CA PHE A 179 7.73 -0.03 22.74
C PHE A 179 7.33 -0.66 21.41
N ARG A 180 7.99 -1.75 21.02
CA ARG A 180 7.60 -2.52 19.84
C ARG A 180 6.25 -3.21 20.02
N ASP A 181 6.00 -3.77 21.17
CA ASP A 181 4.71 -4.40 21.51
C ASP A 181 3.59 -3.35 21.52
N PHE A 182 3.88 -2.16 22.02
CA PHE A 182 2.95 -1.03 21.98
C PHE A 182 2.60 -0.63 20.53
N LEU A 183 3.59 -0.47 19.65
CA LEU A 183 3.37 -0.14 18.24
C LEU A 183 2.60 -1.25 17.51
N ASP A 184 2.96 -2.51 17.75
CA ASP A 184 2.26 -3.66 17.15
C ASP A 184 0.80 -3.73 17.65
N GLY A 185 0.57 -3.48 18.92
CA GLY A 185 -0.79 -3.42 19.48
C GLY A 185 -1.66 -2.34 18.84
N LEU A 186 -1.10 -1.15 18.58
CA LEU A 186 -1.81 -0.10 17.84
C LEU A 186 -2.13 -0.53 16.42
N TYR A 187 -1.16 -1.12 15.72
CA TYR A 187 -1.35 -1.60 14.35
C TYR A 187 -2.42 -2.69 14.26
N ARG A 188 -2.35 -3.72 15.12
CA ARG A 188 -3.33 -4.82 15.16
C ARG A 188 -4.74 -4.31 15.47
N LYS A 189 -4.88 -3.31 16.37
CA LYS A 189 -6.17 -2.64 16.61
C LYS A 189 -6.74 -2.06 15.31
N ARG A 190 -5.93 -1.35 14.51
CA ARG A 190 -6.37 -0.77 13.23
C ARG A 190 -6.75 -1.84 12.22
N LEU A 191 -5.93 -2.87 12.08
CA LEU A 191 -6.22 -3.98 11.18
C LEU A 191 -7.52 -4.69 11.54
N GLU A 192 -7.79 -4.89 12.85
CA GLU A 192 -9.05 -5.49 13.28
C GLU A 192 -10.26 -4.59 12.98
N GLN A 193 -10.15 -3.28 13.15
CA GLN A 193 -11.19 -2.32 12.74
C GLN A 193 -11.48 -2.41 11.25
N ILE A 194 -10.44 -2.48 10.40
CA ILE A 194 -10.56 -2.66 8.97
C ILE A 194 -11.25 -4.00 8.64
N ARG A 195 -10.80 -5.10 9.25
CA ARG A 195 -11.41 -6.43 9.04
C ARG A 195 -12.87 -6.48 9.49
N ALA A 196 -13.21 -5.80 10.58
CA ALA A 196 -14.60 -5.69 11.04
C ALA A 196 -15.47 -4.96 10.03
N GLU A 197 -14.98 -3.86 9.44
CA GLU A 197 -15.71 -3.13 8.40
C GLU A 197 -15.85 -3.94 7.10
N LEU A 198 -14.78 -4.64 6.67
CA LEU A 198 -14.83 -5.55 5.51
C LEU A 198 -15.89 -6.65 5.71
N ARG A 199 -15.91 -7.29 6.88
CA ARG A 199 -16.95 -8.29 7.22
C ARG A 199 -18.35 -7.68 7.16
N LYS A 200 -18.52 -6.48 7.72
CA LYS A 200 -19.81 -5.77 7.76
C LYS A 200 -20.37 -5.48 6.37
N ILE A 201 -19.51 -5.11 5.42
CA ILE A 201 -19.94 -4.89 4.01
C ILE A 201 -19.96 -6.18 3.19
N GLY A 202 -19.60 -7.33 3.76
CA GLY A 202 -19.54 -8.62 3.06
C GLY A 202 -18.39 -8.77 2.08
N CYS A 203 -17.28 -8.05 2.27
CA CYS A 203 -16.10 -8.17 1.44
C CYS A 203 -15.22 -9.34 1.89
N ASN A 204 -14.98 -10.31 0.99
CA ASN A 204 -14.15 -11.50 1.24
C ASN A 204 -12.83 -11.49 0.47
N LYS A 205 -12.44 -10.34 -0.10
CA LYS A 205 -11.17 -10.25 -0.83
C LYS A 205 -9.99 -10.29 0.12
N PRO A 206 -8.90 -10.99 -0.24
CA PRO A 206 -7.68 -10.99 0.55
C PRO A 206 -7.08 -9.58 0.64
N VAL A 207 -6.54 -9.26 1.82
CA VAL A 207 -5.94 -7.96 2.09
C VAL A 207 -4.47 -8.08 2.48
N THR A 208 -3.69 -7.09 2.07
CA THR A 208 -2.29 -6.90 2.46
C THR A 208 -2.04 -5.49 2.98
N ASP A 209 -0.94 -5.36 3.70
CA ASP A 209 -0.41 -4.09 4.23
C ASP A 209 1.10 -4.23 4.50
N GLN A 210 1.77 -3.16 4.93
CA GLN A 210 3.20 -3.18 5.35
C GLN A 210 4.17 -3.56 4.22
N ASN A 211 3.93 -3.11 3.00
CA ASN A 211 4.72 -3.48 1.82
C ASN A 211 5.97 -2.62 1.57
N PHE A 212 6.30 -1.66 2.44
CA PHE A 212 7.39 -0.70 2.21
C PHE A 212 8.75 -1.17 2.74
N GLN A 213 8.85 -1.37 4.03
CA GLN A 213 10.11 -1.69 4.69
C GLN A 213 10.22 -3.18 5.00
N ARG A 214 11.43 -3.61 5.34
CA ARG A 214 11.78 -5.01 5.61
C ARG A 214 12.21 -5.19 7.05
N GLY A 215 12.17 -6.42 7.51
CA GLY A 215 12.66 -6.82 8.81
C GLY A 215 11.69 -7.60 9.67
N THR A 216 12.21 -8.29 10.67
CA THR A 216 11.47 -9.25 11.52
C THR A 216 10.23 -8.63 12.18
N PHE A 217 10.32 -7.37 12.64
CA PHE A 217 9.17 -6.70 13.27
C PHE A 217 7.99 -6.55 12.29
N LEU A 218 8.28 -6.20 11.03
CA LEU A 218 7.25 -6.07 10.01
C LEU A 218 6.73 -7.42 9.52
N ALA A 219 7.57 -8.46 9.54
CA ALA A 219 7.13 -9.82 9.25
C ALA A 219 6.02 -10.27 10.20
N LEU A 220 6.13 -9.94 11.52
CA LEU A 220 5.08 -10.21 12.50
C LEU A 220 3.77 -9.45 12.21
N GLN A 221 3.85 -8.25 11.64
CA GLN A 221 2.67 -7.49 11.22
C GLN A 221 2.05 -8.06 9.94
N ARG A 222 2.88 -8.47 8.97
CA ARG A 222 2.44 -9.14 7.73
C ARG A 222 1.80 -10.49 7.98
N GLU A 223 2.19 -11.18 9.04
CA GLU A 223 1.54 -12.42 9.47
C GLU A 223 0.03 -12.23 9.70
N ALA A 224 -0.37 -11.06 10.17
CA ALA A 224 -1.79 -10.72 10.38
C ALA A 224 -2.55 -10.41 9.08
N CYS A 225 -1.86 -10.21 7.95
CA CYS A 225 -2.45 -10.02 6.63
C CYS A 225 -2.76 -11.35 5.94
N ASP A 226 -3.55 -11.35 4.86
CA ASP A 226 -3.91 -12.59 4.15
C ASP A 226 -2.78 -13.05 3.23
N TYR A 227 -1.97 -12.14 2.73
CA TYR A 227 -0.77 -12.41 1.96
C TYR A 227 0.33 -11.38 2.28
N VAL A 228 1.57 -11.75 2.00
CA VAL A 228 2.74 -10.87 2.13
C VAL A 228 2.93 -10.11 0.83
N ASP A 229 3.15 -8.82 0.92
CA ASP A 229 3.51 -7.96 -0.21
C ASP A 229 4.76 -7.15 0.12
N ILE A 230 5.60 -6.89 -0.90
CA ILE A 230 6.85 -6.15 -0.76
C ILE A 230 7.06 -5.24 -1.96
N HIS A 231 7.65 -4.06 -1.70
CA HIS A 231 8.16 -3.15 -2.72
C HIS A 231 9.68 -3.18 -2.75
N LEU A 232 10.25 -3.19 -3.93
CA LEU A 232 11.69 -3.24 -4.10
C LEU A 232 12.11 -2.64 -5.44
N TYR A 233 13.06 -1.72 -5.39
CA TYR A 233 13.63 -1.08 -6.57
C TYR A 233 15.14 -1.25 -6.61
N HIS A 234 15.69 -1.56 -7.78
CA HIS A 234 17.12 -1.54 -8.01
C HIS A 234 17.55 -0.15 -8.51
N ASP A 235 18.67 0.33 -7.96
CA ASP A 235 19.28 1.63 -8.31
C ASP A 235 18.30 2.80 -8.17
N HIS A 236 17.52 2.80 -7.07
CA HIS A 236 16.66 3.93 -6.75
C HIS A 236 17.50 5.23 -6.71
N PRO A 237 17.05 6.32 -7.37
CA PRO A 237 17.86 7.50 -7.53
C PRO A 237 18.24 8.13 -6.18
N VAL A 238 19.53 8.27 -5.93
CA VAL A 238 20.07 8.95 -4.75
C VAL A 238 20.08 10.45 -4.94
N ARG A 239 19.74 11.18 -3.89
CA ARG A 239 19.72 12.64 -3.92
C ARG A 239 21.15 13.18 -3.86
N VAL A 240 21.48 14.10 -4.79
CA VAL A 240 22.76 14.81 -4.81
C VAL A 240 22.45 16.30 -4.76
N GLY A 241 22.70 16.93 -3.60
CA GLY A 241 22.30 18.32 -3.34
C GLY A 241 20.79 18.49 -3.25
N GLU A 242 20.29 19.71 -3.48
CA GLU A 242 18.87 20.02 -3.29
C GLU A 242 17.96 19.54 -4.43
N LYS A 243 18.44 19.56 -5.66
CA LYS A 243 17.62 19.35 -6.88
C LYS A 243 18.07 18.18 -7.75
N MET A 244 19.30 17.68 -7.59
CA MET A 244 19.82 16.61 -8.43
C MET A 244 19.56 15.24 -7.84
N ARG A 245 19.26 14.29 -8.72
CA ARG A 245 19.23 12.86 -8.42
C ARG A 245 20.16 12.13 -9.35
N ARG A 246 20.81 11.10 -8.85
CA ARG A 246 21.79 10.28 -9.58
C ARG A 246 21.44 8.81 -9.46
N PHE A 247 21.55 8.09 -10.56
CA PHE A 247 21.59 6.63 -10.61
C PHE A 247 23.04 6.16 -10.50
N LEU A 248 23.27 5.06 -9.81
CA LEU A 248 24.61 4.53 -9.62
C LEU A 248 25.09 3.72 -10.82
N GLN A 249 24.18 3.38 -11.73
CA GLN A 249 24.45 2.62 -12.97
C GLN A 249 25.14 1.28 -12.66
N ARG A 250 24.51 0.50 -11.77
CA ARG A 250 25.02 -0.79 -11.32
C ARG A 250 24.20 -1.94 -11.86
N SER A 251 24.87 -3.04 -12.21
CA SER A 251 24.23 -4.35 -12.38
C SER A 251 23.86 -4.94 -11.01
N ALA A 252 22.73 -5.60 -10.91
CA ALA A 252 22.34 -6.33 -9.68
C ALA A 252 23.05 -7.69 -9.56
N ILE A 253 23.53 -8.26 -10.67
CA ILE A 253 24.12 -9.60 -10.69
C ILE A 253 25.32 -9.72 -9.76
N PRO A 254 26.37 -8.88 -9.86
CA PRO A 254 27.52 -8.98 -8.97
C PRO A 254 27.22 -8.58 -7.52
N LEU A 255 26.07 -8.01 -7.25
CA LEU A 255 25.61 -7.66 -5.90
C LEU A 255 24.82 -8.79 -5.22
N GLY A 256 25.01 -10.05 -5.64
CA GLY A 256 24.30 -11.20 -5.10
C GLY A 256 22.81 -11.21 -5.50
N VAL A 257 22.51 -10.74 -6.73
CA VAL A 257 21.12 -10.56 -7.21
C VAL A 257 20.30 -9.71 -6.24
N GLU A 258 20.84 -8.52 -5.87
CA GLU A 258 20.24 -7.60 -4.90
C GLU A 258 18.71 -7.48 -5.06
N VAL A 259 18.27 -7.42 -6.30
CA VAL A 259 16.86 -7.53 -6.67
C VAL A 259 16.74 -8.72 -7.64
N PRO A 260 16.09 -9.80 -7.30
CA PRO A 260 15.07 -10.03 -6.25
C PRO A 260 15.58 -10.61 -4.92
N GLY A 261 16.87 -10.83 -4.74
CA GLY A 261 17.42 -11.52 -3.56
C GLY A 261 17.00 -10.92 -2.22
N ALA A 262 16.87 -9.60 -2.18
CA ALA A 262 16.44 -8.88 -0.97
C ALA A 262 14.98 -9.17 -0.53
N CYS A 263 14.17 -9.82 -1.38
CA CYS A 263 12.81 -10.22 -1.04
C CYS A 263 12.76 -11.56 -0.29
N PHE A 264 13.77 -12.42 -0.45
CA PHE A 264 13.69 -13.81 0.03
C PHE A 264 13.45 -13.92 1.54
N PRO A 265 14.08 -13.11 2.41
CA PRO A 265 13.86 -13.16 3.85
C PRO A 265 12.46 -12.67 4.30
N GLU A 266 11.73 -11.99 3.43
CA GLU A 266 10.43 -11.40 3.76
C GLU A 266 9.26 -12.37 3.56
N ARG A 267 9.52 -13.53 2.95
CA ARG A 267 8.50 -14.57 2.75
C ARG A 267 8.13 -15.23 4.08
N LEU A 268 6.85 -15.43 4.27
CA LEU A 268 6.33 -16.23 5.38
C LEU A 268 5.85 -17.59 4.86
N ILE A 269 6.15 -18.64 5.62
CA ILE A 269 5.68 -19.99 5.31
C ILE A 269 4.15 -20.00 5.36
N ASP A 270 3.53 -20.73 4.43
CA ASP A 270 2.08 -20.89 4.32
C ASP A 270 1.28 -19.61 4.01
N LYS A 271 1.96 -18.55 3.53
CA LYS A 271 1.28 -17.37 3.01
C LYS A 271 1.64 -17.12 1.56
N PRO A 272 0.64 -16.72 0.74
CA PRO A 272 0.91 -16.20 -0.60
C PRO A 272 1.88 -15.02 -0.53
N PHE A 273 2.74 -14.91 -1.53
CA PHE A 273 3.76 -13.87 -1.62
C PHE A 273 3.63 -13.05 -2.90
N ALA A 274 3.56 -11.76 -2.72
CA ALA A 274 3.43 -10.77 -3.77
C ALA A 274 4.60 -9.79 -3.76
N ILE A 275 4.94 -9.28 -4.94
CA ILE A 275 5.74 -8.08 -5.10
C ILE A 275 4.93 -7.14 -5.97
N SER A 276 4.33 -6.12 -5.37
CA SER A 276 3.41 -5.24 -6.08
C SER A 276 4.06 -3.96 -6.64
N GLU A 277 5.34 -3.77 -6.36
CA GLU A 277 6.22 -2.79 -7.03
C GLU A 277 7.64 -3.33 -7.09
N ILE A 278 8.13 -3.57 -8.31
CA ILE A 278 9.52 -3.98 -8.51
C ILE A 278 10.02 -3.52 -9.87
N GLU A 279 11.14 -2.77 -9.89
CA GLU A 279 11.77 -2.36 -11.13
C GLU A 279 13.23 -1.98 -10.94
N TYR A 280 14.01 -2.05 -12.03
CA TYR A 280 15.24 -1.28 -12.20
C TYR A 280 14.84 0.14 -12.58
N CYS A 281 15.13 1.12 -11.73
CA CYS A 281 14.71 2.49 -11.97
C CYS A 281 15.17 3.01 -13.34
N THR A 282 14.27 3.68 -14.03
CA THR A 282 14.52 4.24 -15.38
C THR A 282 15.73 5.14 -15.38
N ALA A 283 16.54 4.99 -16.43
CA ALA A 283 17.88 5.45 -16.73
C ALA A 283 19.03 4.52 -16.26
N ASN A 284 18.76 3.39 -15.59
CA ASN A 284 19.78 2.38 -15.36
C ASN A 284 20.07 1.61 -16.66
N ASP A 285 21.35 1.47 -17.04
CA ASP A 285 21.78 0.81 -18.28
C ASP A 285 21.59 -0.72 -18.24
N PHE A 286 21.47 -1.31 -17.05
CA PHE A 286 21.33 -2.74 -16.81
C PHE A 286 19.87 -3.22 -16.74
N ARG A 287 18.88 -2.42 -17.11
CA ARG A 287 17.45 -2.77 -17.04
C ARG A 287 17.07 -4.07 -17.76
N ALA A 288 17.83 -4.47 -18.77
CA ALA A 288 17.61 -5.74 -19.46
C ALA A 288 17.76 -6.97 -18.53
N GLU A 289 18.51 -6.87 -17.43
CA GLU A 289 18.65 -7.93 -16.43
C GLU A 289 17.34 -8.19 -15.68
N HIS A 290 16.50 -7.14 -15.51
CA HIS A 290 15.34 -7.16 -14.64
C HIS A 290 14.36 -8.29 -14.99
N ALA A 291 13.89 -8.34 -16.22
CA ALA A 291 12.88 -9.31 -16.64
C ALA A 291 13.40 -10.76 -16.52
N ALA A 292 14.66 -11.01 -16.91
CA ALA A 292 15.28 -12.32 -16.83
C ALA A 292 15.46 -12.79 -15.38
N LEU A 293 15.99 -11.94 -14.51
CA LEU A 293 16.17 -12.25 -13.10
C LEU A 293 14.82 -12.42 -12.39
N LEU A 294 13.92 -11.45 -12.57
CA LEU A 294 12.64 -11.45 -11.91
C LEU A 294 11.80 -12.67 -12.26
N GLY A 295 11.63 -12.96 -13.55
CA GLY A 295 10.84 -14.10 -14.01
C GLY A 295 11.42 -15.43 -13.53
N THR A 296 12.76 -15.60 -13.60
CA THR A 296 13.43 -16.81 -13.14
C THR A 296 13.24 -17.02 -11.63
N TYR A 297 13.49 -15.99 -10.83
CA TYR A 297 13.38 -16.12 -9.38
C TYR A 297 11.93 -16.20 -8.90
N ALA A 298 11.01 -15.49 -9.54
CA ALA A 298 9.59 -15.61 -9.24
C ALA A 298 9.09 -17.04 -9.44
N ALA A 299 9.48 -17.68 -10.56
CA ALA A 299 9.14 -19.08 -10.84
C ALA A 299 9.83 -20.05 -9.87
N LEU A 300 11.15 -19.89 -9.64
CA LEU A 300 11.92 -20.73 -8.73
C LEU A 300 11.44 -20.67 -7.29
N GLN A 301 11.03 -19.50 -6.85
CA GLN A 301 10.57 -19.22 -5.49
C GLN A 301 9.06 -19.36 -5.34
N ASN A 302 8.34 -19.70 -6.41
CA ASN A 302 6.88 -19.86 -6.40
C ASN A 302 6.18 -18.60 -5.83
N TRP A 303 6.46 -17.44 -6.40
CA TRP A 303 5.77 -16.20 -6.04
C TRP A 303 4.40 -16.16 -6.73
N ASP A 304 3.41 -15.69 -6.00
CA ASP A 304 2.01 -15.73 -6.48
C ASP A 304 1.66 -14.52 -7.34
N MET A 305 2.30 -13.36 -7.10
CA MET A 305 2.01 -12.12 -7.81
C MET A 305 3.27 -11.27 -7.98
N VAL A 306 3.49 -10.75 -9.19
CA VAL A 306 4.57 -9.82 -9.50
C VAL A 306 4.03 -8.71 -10.38
N ILE A 307 4.20 -7.44 -9.94
CA ILE A 307 3.75 -6.25 -10.65
C ILE A 307 4.95 -5.32 -10.86
N GLN A 308 5.16 -4.94 -12.11
CA GLN A 308 6.21 -4.02 -12.57
C GLN A 308 5.66 -2.61 -12.77
#